data_402560b6b93905516268d8b957e216c3
#
_entry.id   402560b6b93905516268d8b957e216c3
#
_cell.length_a   1.000
_cell.length_b   1.000
_cell.length_c   1.000
_cell.angle_alpha   90.00
_cell.angle_beta   90.00
_cell.angle_gamma   90.00
#
_symmetry.space_group_name_H-M   'P 1'
#
loop_
_entity.id
_entity.type
_entity.pdbx_description
1 polymer ?
#
loop_
_entity_poly.entity_id
_entity_poly.type
_entity_poly.pdbx_seq_one_letter_code
_entity_poly.pdbx_strand_id
1 'polypeptide(L)'
;MGGLLKVLSCVLVATLIVVQILLATPYRSRLTNDELNGRLLKPYETLIYRGTITLGCLGEYQANSADILVNGAKHTTVGTFPVSINVCDGDVVEVKLKHGCKPFYVYLLSYKGSIKTDLVTSTILVDPGINRVLKVLVSNQQ
;
A
#
# COMPACT_ATOMS: atom_id res chain seq x y z
N MET A 1 -49.21 -24.78 -38.62
CA MET A 1 -47.90 -24.64 -37.91
C MET A 1 -47.44 -23.21 -37.73
N GLY A 2 -47.78 -22.23 -38.57
CA GLY A 2 -47.32 -20.85 -38.44
C GLY A 2 -47.90 -20.05 -37.25
N GLY A 3 -49.05 -20.40 -36.71
CA GLY A 3 -49.64 -19.68 -35.58
C GLY A 3 -48.92 -19.88 -34.27
N LEU A 4 -48.48 -21.09 -33.98
CA LEU A 4 -47.77 -21.45 -32.74
C LEU A 4 -46.41 -20.77 -32.67
N LEU A 5 -45.68 -20.67 -33.79
CA LEU A 5 -44.39 -19.98 -33.87
C LEU A 5 -44.52 -18.47 -33.65
N LYS A 6 -45.57 -17.86 -34.17
CA LYS A 6 -45.87 -16.44 -33.96
C LYS A 6 -46.21 -16.13 -32.51
N VAL A 7 -46.99 -16.98 -31.85
CA VAL A 7 -47.32 -16.81 -30.43
C VAL A 7 -46.06 -16.97 -29.56
N LEU A 8 -45.23 -17.97 -29.84
CA LEU A 8 -43.98 -18.18 -29.13
C LEU A 8 -43.00 -16.99 -29.27
N SER A 9 -42.92 -16.45 -30.49
CA SER A 9 -42.09 -15.24 -30.74
C SER A 9 -42.60 -14.02 -29.97
N CYS A 10 -43.92 -13.80 -29.96
CA CYS A 10 -44.51 -12.69 -29.18
C CYS A 10 -44.27 -12.82 -27.68
N VAL A 11 -44.34 -14.01 -27.12
CA VAL A 11 -44.07 -14.27 -25.70
C VAL A 11 -42.62 -14.00 -25.38
N LEU A 12 -41.66 -14.42 -26.23
CA LEU A 12 -40.22 -14.14 -26.04
C LEU A 12 -39.92 -12.65 -26.05
N VAL A 13 -40.47 -11.90 -27.02
CA VAL A 13 -40.27 -10.45 -27.10
C VAL A 13 -40.85 -9.73 -25.88
N ALA A 14 -42.07 -10.12 -25.46
CA ALA A 14 -42.71 -9.56 -24.27
C ALA A 14 -41.89 -9.81 -23.00
N THR A 15 -41.32 -11.01 -22.81
CA THR A 15 -40.46 -11.36 -21.68
C THR A 15 -39.18 -10.52 -21.69
N LEU A 16 -38.59 -10.30 -22.87
CA LEU A 16 -37.36 -9.52 -23.03
C LEU A 16 -37.61 -8.05 -22.67
N ILE A 17 -38.75 -7.47 -23.05
CA ILE A 17 -39.14 -6.10 -22.69
C ILE A 17 -39.33 -5.97 -21.17
N VAL A 18 -40.00 -6.93 -20.53
CA VAL A 18 -40.22 -6.94 -19.08
C VAL A 18 -38.88 -6.99 -18.33
N VAL A 19 -37.97 -7.84 -18.76
CA VAL A 19 -36.62 -7.90 -18.16
C VAL A 19 -35.86 -6.59 -18.32
N GLN A 20 -35.97 -5.95 -19.49
CA GLN A 20 -35.29 -4.64 -19.72
C GLN A 20 -35.87 -3.54 -18.82
N ILE A 21 -37.20 -3.51 -18.63
CA ILE A 21 -37.86 -2.56 -17.73
C ILE A 21 -37.44 -2.81 -16.28
N LEU A 22 -37.34 -4.05 -15.84
CA LEU A 22 -36.86 -4.41 -14.50
C LEU A 22 -35.42 -4.00 -14.26
N LEU A 23 -34.55 -4.14 -15.26
CA LEU A 23 -33.14 -3.72 -15.18
C LEU A 23 -32.97 -2.21 -15.27
N ALA A 24 -33.90 -1.48 -15.91
CA ALA A 24 -33.88 -0.02 -16.01
C ALA A 24 -34.43 0.70 -14.76
N THR A 25 -35.19 -0.01 -13.92
CA THR A 25 -35.77 0.54 -12.70
C THR A 25 -34.83 0.48 -11.50
N PRO A 26 -34.99 1.34 -10.45
CA PRO A 26 -34.15 1.35 -9.26
C PRO A 26 -34.19 0.02 -8.46
N TYR A 27 -35.01 -0.95 -8.86
CA TYR A 27 -35.00 -2.32 -8.29
C TYR A 27 -33.78 -3.16 -8.73
N ARG A 28 -32.94 -2.65 -9.65
CA ARG A 28 -31.73 -3.32 -10.11
C ARG A 28 -30.79 -3.70 -8.94
N SER A 29 -30.71 -2.87 -7.91
CA SER A 29 -29.87 -3.13 -6.73
C SER A 29 -30.33 -4.28 -5.86
N ARG A 30 -31.60 -4.74 -6.04
CA ARG A 30 -32.15 -5.93 -5.34
C ARG A 30 -31.97 -7.23 -6.12
N LEU A 31 -31.72 -7.13 -7.44
CA LEU A 31 -31.61 -8.29 -8.34
C LEU A 31 -30.14 -8.65 -8.63
N THR A 32 -29.25 -7.70 -8.52
CA THR A 32 -27.80 -7.94 -8.59
C THR A 32 -27.24 -7.88 -7.17
N ASN A 33 -26.66 -9.00 -6.71
CA ASN A 33 -25.93 -9.02 -5.45
C ASN A 33 -24.82 -7.96 -5.53
N ASP A 34 -24.97 -6.87 -4.79
CA ASP A 34 -24.03 -5.74 -4.73
C ASP A 34 -22.65 -6.16 -4.19
N GLU A 35 -22.53 -7.38 -3.66
CA GLU A 35 -21.26 -7.96 -3.19
C GLU A 35 -20.26 -8.24 -4.32
N LEU A 36 -20.72 -8.35 -5.59
CA LEU A 36 -19.87 -8.56 -6.76
C LEU A 36 -19.46 -7.25 -7.47
N ASN A 37 -20.20 -6.17 -7.23
CA ASN A 37 -19.81 -4.84 -7.69
C ASN A 37 -18.87 -4.24 -6.65
N GLY A 38 -17.57 -4.28 -6.90
CA GLY A 38 -16.54 -3.77 -6.01
C GLY A 38 -16.99 -2.54 -5.23
N ARG A 39 -16.97 -2.62 -3.91
CA ARG A 39 -17.39 -1.55 -3.00
C ARG A 39 -16.62 -0.29 -3.37
N LEU A 40 -17.31 0.77 -3.77
CA LEU A 40 -16.71 2.08 -3.94
C LEU A 40 -16.07 2.44 -2.59
N LEU A 41 -14.75 2.45 -2.53
CA LEU A 41 -14.01 2.91 -1.36
C LEU A 41 -14.44 4.35 -1.07
N LYS A 42 -15.04 4.57 0.08
CA LYS A 42 -15.39 5.92 0.50
C LYS A 42 -14.10 6.73 0.63
N PRO A 43 -14.10 8.03 0.28
CA PRO A 43 -12.88 8.85 0.30
C PRO A 43 -12.10 8.82 1.63
N TYR A 44 -12.76 8.51 2.75
CA TYR A 44 -12.14 8.39 4.06
C TYR A 44 -11.53 7.00 4.35
N GLU A 45 -11.84 5.96 3.53
CA GLU A 45 -11.23 4.63 3.65
C GLU A 45 -9.83 4.58 3.01
N THR A 46 -9.46 5.62 2.25
CA THR A 46 -8.11 5.81 1.69
C THR A 46 -7.25 6.75 2.54
N LEU A 47 -7.42 6.76 3.85
CA LEU A 47 -6.53 7.50 4.74
C LEU A 47 -5.13 6.86 4.71
N ILE A 48 -4.28 7.40 3.85
CA ILE A 48 -2.85 7.07 3.86
C ILE A 48 -2.25 7.77 5.07
N TYR A 49 -1.98 7.02 6.12
CA TYR A 49 -1.29 7.53 7.29
C TYR A 49 0.16 7.85 6.91
N ARG A 50 0.55 9.10 7.12
CA ARG A 50 1.89 9.60 6.83
C ARG A 50 2.63 9.89 8.12
N GLY A 51 3.92 9.72 8.05
CA GLY A 51 4.80 10.08 9.16
C GLY A 51 6.22 10.33 8.68
N THR A 52 7.06 10.70 9.62
CA THR A 52 8.49 10.90 9.40
C THR A 52 9.24 9.99 10.35
N ILE A 53 10.21 9.26 9.85
CA ILE A 53 11.15 8.48 10.65
C ILE A 53 12.53 9.12 10.56
N THR A 54 13.26 9.06 11.65
CA THR A 54 14.66 9.51 11.70
C THR A 54 15.54 8.33 12.07
N LEU A 55 16.50 8.04 11.22
CA LEU A 55 17.47 6.98 11.39
C LEU A 55 18.81 7.57 11.85
N GLY A 56 19.42 6.93 12.84
CA GLY A 56 20.78 7.19 13.28
C GLY A 56 21.74 6.06 12.90
N CYS A 57 23.04 6.29 13.00
CA CYS A 57 24.03 5.23 12.83
C CYS A 57 24.92 5.09 14.06
N LEU A 58 25.45 3.88 14.24
CA LEU A 58 26.51 3.55 15.20
C LEU A 58 27.69 2.95 14.44
N GLY A 59 28.88 3.44 14.76
CA GLY A 59 30.11 3.04 14.09
C GLY A 59 30.62 4.10 13.10
N GLU A 60 31.66 3.75 12.37
CA GLU A 60 32.24 4.62 11.36
C GLU A 60 31.40 4.59 10.08
N TYR A 61 30.78 5.71 9.77
CA TYR A 61 30.01 5.86 8.53
C TYR A 61 30.81 6.70 7.52
N GLN A 62 30.98 6.16 6.31
CA GLN A 62 31.57 6.89 5.20
C GLN A 62 30.47 7.63 4.43
N ALA A 63 30.61 8.95 4.29
CA ALA A 63 29.62 9.76 3.57
C ALA A 63 29.34 9.23 2.16
N ASN A 64 28.07 9.23 1.78
CA ASN A 64 27.57 8.78 0.46
C ASN A 64 27.85 7.29 0.13
N SER A 65 28.17 6.47 1.14
CA SER A 65 28.36 5.03 0.97
C SER A 65 27.05 4.25 0.97
N ALA A 66 25.98 4.81 1.49
CA ALA A 66 24.70 4.15 1.58
C ALA A 66 23.56 4.96 0.93
N ASP A 67 22.61 4.23 0.34
CA ASP A 67 21.36 4.76 -0.18
C ASP A 67 20.20 4.25 0.68
N ILE A 68 19.23 5.11 0.98
CA ILE A 68 17.96 4.70 1.57
C ILE A 68 17.00 4.39 0.44
N LEU A 69 16.36 3.23 0.56
CA LEU A 69 15.31 2.78 -0.32
C LEU A 69 13.98 2.75 0.44
N VAL A 70 12.91 3.10 -0.24
CA VAL A 70 11.54 2.93 0.24
C VAL A 70 10.82 2.06 -0.78
N ASN A 71 10.34 0.90 -0.34
CA ASN A 71 9.71 -0.11 -1.21
C ASN A 71 10.61 -0.53 -2.39
N GLY A 72 11.92 -0.66 -2.15
CA GLY A 72 12.90 -1.01 -3.17
C GLY A 72 13.33 0.15 -4.10
N ALA A 73 12.64 1.29 -4.06
CA ALA A 73 12.99 2.47 -4.85
C ALA A 73 13.95 3.39 -4.08
N LYS A 74 14.99 3.87 -4.75
CA LYS A 74 15.93 4.81 -4.13
C LYS A 74 15.22 6.12 -3.76
N HIS A 75 15.24 6.44 -2.47
CA HIS A 75 14.68 7.68 -1.94
C HIS A 75 15.77 8.77 -1.83
N THR A 76 16.90 8.46 -1.22
CA THR A 76 17.99 9.42 -1.03
C THR A 76 19.33 8.71 -0.82
N THR A 77 20.42 9.41 -1.12
CA THR A 77 21.77 8.99 -0.70
C THR A 77 22.10 9.67 0.62
N VAL A 78 22.62 8.90 1.56
CA VAL A 78 22.96 9.40 2.90
C VAL A 78 24.31 10.08 2.89
N GLY A 79 24.33 11.39 3.09
CA GLY A 79 25.58 12.14 3.31
C GLY A 79 26.07 11.99 4.73
N THR A 80 25.17 12.22 5.69
CA THR A 80 25.45 12.15 7.14
C THR A 80 24.24 11.62 7.88
N PHE A 81 24.46 11.02 9.04
CA PHE A 81 23.41 10.70 9.99
C PHE A 81 23.34 11.77 11.10
N PRO A 82 22.16 12.01 11.71
CA PRO A 82 20.89 11.36 11.45
C PRO A 82 20.19 11.83 10.16
N VAL A 83 19.41 10.94 9.54
CA VAL A 83 18.65 11.22 8.33
C VAL A 83 17.16 11.03 8.58
N SER A 84 16.35 12.00 8.13
CA SER A 84 14.89 11.95 8.25
C SER A 84 14.27 11.69 6.90
N ILE A 85 13.30 10.78 6.84
CA ILE A 85 12.57 10.38 5.64
C ILE A 85 11.07 10.37 5.90
N ASN A 86 10.30 10.84 4.92
CA ASN A 86 8.85 10.76 4.94
C ASN A 86 8.40 9.40 4.45
N VAL A 87 7.48 8.78 5.17
CA VAL A 87 6.98 7.43 4.91
C VAL A 87 5.48 7.38 5.07
N CYS A 88 4.87 6.38 4.42
CA CYS A 88 3.45 6.06 4.53
C CYS A 88 3.27 4.72 5.22
N ASP A 89 2.03 4.46 5.67
CA ASP A 89 1.66 3.13 6.16
C ASP A 89 1.93 2.05 5.10
N GLY A 90 2.49 0.93 5.55
CA GLY A 90 2.87 -0.20 4.71
C GLY A 90 4.25 -0.08 4.07
N ASP A 91 4.90 1.08 4.11
CA ASP A 91 6.22 1.28 3.51
C ASP A 91 7.28 0.41 4.20
N VAL A 92 8.14 -0.16 3.38
CA VAL A 92 9.35 -0.90 3.82
C VAL A 92 10.56 -0.02 3.57
N VAL A 93 11.31 0.25 4.63
CA VAL A 93 12.53 1.04 4.57
C VAL A 93 13.75 0.13 4.60
N GLU A 94 14.61 0.32 3.63
CA GLU A 94 15.81 -0.46 3.42
C GLU A 94 17.02 0.46 3.29
N VAL A 95 18.19 -0.04 3.65
CA VAL A 95 19.47 0.63 3.44
C VAL A 95 20.34 -0.23 2.52
N LYS A 96 20.75 0.34 1.41
CA LYS A 96 21.66 -0.29 0.47
C LYS A 96 23.06 0.27 0.69
N LEU A 97 23.95 -0.56 1.21
CA LEU A 97 25.38 -0.23 1.36
C LEU A 97 26.12 -0.62 0.08
N LYS A 98 26.98 0.28 -0.40
CA LYS A 98 27.85 0.02 -1.57
C LYS A 98 28.88 -1.06 -1.26
N HIS A 99 29.21 -1.87 -2.26
CA HIS A 99 30.24 -2.88 -2.14
C HIS A 99 31.61 -2.24 -1.81
N GLY A 100 32.36 -2.87 -0.93
CA GLY A 100 33.67 -2.41 -0.49
C GLY A 100 33.65 -1.39 0.65
N CYS A 101 32.45 -0.96 1.11
CA CYS A 101 32.34 -0.12 2.28
C CYS A 101 32.23 -0.97 3.56
N LYS A 102 32.70 -0.42 4.69
CA LYS A 102 32.64 -1.10 5.98
C LYS A 102 31.18 -1.21 6.48
N PRO A 103 30.78 -2.34 7.05
CA PRO A 103 29.49 -2.49 7.73
C PRO A 103 29.36 -1.49 8.88
N PHE A 104 28.11 -1.06 9.13
CA PHE A 104 27.78 -0.18 10.26
C PHE A 104 26.38 -0.53 10.79
N TYR A 105 26.02 -0.02 11.95
CA TYR A 105 24.71 -0.26 12.53
C TYR A 105 23.79 0.94 12.31
N VAL A 106 22.53 0.66 11.99
CA VAL A 106 21.45 1.65 11.89
C VAL A 106 20.46 1.40 13.02
N TYR A 107 19.95 2.46 13.60
CA TYR A 107 18.90 2.42 14.61
C TYR A 107 17.83 3.48 14.35
N LEU A 108 16.64 3.23 14.86
CA LEU A 108 15.54 4.20 14.81
C LEU A 108 15.71 5.22 15.93
N LEU A 109 16.03 6.46 15.57
CA LEU A 109 16.21 7.54 16.55
C LEU A 109 14.85 8.09 17.02
N SER A 110 13.94 8.34 16.09
CA SER A 110 12.61 8.85 16.39
C SER A 110 11.63 8.59 15.24
N TYR A 111 10.33 8.64 15.54
CA TYR A 111 9.28 8.69 14.53
C TYR A 111 8.23 9.71 14.94
N LYS A 112 7.56 10.32 13.96
CA LYS A 112 6.47 11.30 14.15
C LYS A 112 5.31 10.97 13.22
N GLY A 113 4.10 11.34 13.64
CA GLY A 113 2.87 11.08 12.89
C GLY A 113 2.10 9.88 13.40
N SER A 114 1.04 9.48 12.68
CA SER A 114 0.16 8.38 13.07
C SER A 114 0.69 7.02 12.60
N ILE A 115 1.99 6.79 12.77
CA ILE A 115 2.70 5.59 12.36
C ILE A 115 3.40 4.91 13.53
N LYS A 116 3.58 3.60 13.41
CA LYS A 116 4.47 2.76 14.24
C LYS A 116 5.43 2.01 13.32
N THR A 117 6.42 1.35 13.89
CA THR A 117 7.37 0.53 13.15
C THR A 117 7.42 -0.87 13.73
N ASP A 118 7.73 -1.85 12.89
CA ASP A 118 7.93 -3.25 13.30
C ASP A 118 9.35 -3.53 13.82
N LEU A 119 10.13 -2.49 14.05
CA LEU A 119 11.50 -2.65 14.53
C LEU A 119 11.50 -3.22 15.95
N VAL A 120 11.82 -4.50 16.05
CA VAL A 120 11.87 -5.24 17.33
C VAL A 120 13.24 -5.09 18.01
N THR A 121 14.30 -4.95 17.22
CA THR A 121 15.68 -4.78 17.70
C THR A 121 16.08 -3.32 17.67
N SER A 122 16.82 -2.88 18.68
CA SER A 122 17.26 -1.47 18.78
C SER A 122 18.23 -1.07 17.67
N THR A 123 18.96 -2.01 17.09
CA THR A 123 19.98 -1.77 16.06
C THR A 123 19.98 -2.86 15.00
N ILE A 124 20.24 -2.50 13.75
CA ILE A 124 20.35 -3.41 12.61
C ILE A 124 21.73 -3.24 11.98
N LEU A 125 22.43 -4.35 11.79
CA LEU A 125 23.69 -4.37 11.03
C LEU A 125 23.38 -4.19 9.54
N VAL A 126 24.08 -3.25 8.92
CA VAL A 126 24.00 -2.99 7.48
C VAL A 126 25.27 -3.50 6.82
N ASP A 127 25.15 -4.62 6.13
CA ASP A 127 26.21 -5.22 5.32
C ASP A 127 26.17 -4.72 3.87
N PRO A 128 27.24 -4.91 3.08
CA PRO A 128 27.21 -4.57 1.66
C PRO A 128 26.06 -5.26 0.91
N GLY A 129 25.22 -4.48 0.25
CA GLY A 129 23.98 -4.93 -0.37
C GLY A 129 22.75 -4.24 0.22
N ILE A 130 21.57 -4.84 0.00
CA ILE A 130 20.28 -4.30 0.47
C ILE A 130 19.93 -4.96 1.81
N ASN A 131 19.72 -4.13 2.83
CA ASN A 131 19.37 -4.56 4.18
C ASN A 131 18.03 -3.92 4.58
N ARG A 132 17.03 -4.75 4.91
CA ARG A 132 15.77 -4.26 5.43
C ARG A 132 15.98 -3.71 6.84
N VAL A 133 15.54 -2.48 7.08
CA VAL A 133 15.63 -1.84 8.40
C VAL A 133 14.33 -1.98 9.15
N LEU A 134 13.20 -1.54 8.57
CA LEU A 134 11.91 -1.57 9.24
C LEU A 134 10.75 -1.55 8.24
N LYS A 135 9.57 -1.91 8.73
CA LYS A 135 8.29 -1.68 8.05
C LYS A 135 7.46 -0.70 8.86
N VAL A 136 6.83 0.23 8.16
CA VAL A 136 5.91 1.20 8.75
C VAL A 136 4.53 0.58 8.91
N LEU A 137 3.90 0.78 10.05
CA LEU A 137 2.58 0.28 10.40
C LEU A 137 1.70 1.42 10.89
N VAL A 138 0.39 1.27 10.75
CA VAL A 138 -0.58 2.21 11.34
C VAL A 138 -0.48 2.15 12.86
N SER A 139 -0.43 3.31 13.50
CA SER A 139 -0.69 3.40 14.93
C SER A 139 -2.19 3.26 15.15
N ASN A 140 -2.68 2.04 15.45
CA ASN A 140 -4.04 1.88 15.94
C ASN A 140 -4.18 2.72 17.22
N GLN A 141 -4.86 3.86 17.11
CA GLN A 141 -5.36 4.54 18.29
C GLN A 141 -6.50 3.67 18.85
N GLN A 142 -6.24 3.01 19.96
CA GLN A 142 -7.29 2.52 20.86
C GLN A 142 -7.90 3.71 21.57
#